data_86694ac632505f21d3882eb7836f3d87
#
_entry.id   86694ac632505f21d3882eb7836f3d87
#
_cell.length_a   1.000
_cell.length_b   1.000
_cell.length_c   1.000
_cell.angle_alpha   90.00
_cell.angle_beta   90.00
_cell.angle_gamma   90.00
#
_symmetry.space_group_name_H-M   'P 1'
#
loop_
_entity.id
_entity.type
_entity.pdbx_description
1 polymer ?
#
loop_
_entity_poly.entity_id
_entity_poly.type
_entity_poly.pdbx_seq_one_letter_code
_entity_poly.pdbx_strand_id
1 'polypeptide(L)'
;DIKPLRRIKVQSELQKYIDASISSTINLPKETTVEEVEDIYINAWKYGLKGVTVYRSGCKREGILTVDKPIDIQSTVAPKRPKELEADYYQVKVKGEQFIVLVGLLEGRPYEIFAFRPLRPVDIPSHKGKIIKVKKMHYSFDSEYIQLSDLQLANSNIEENAATLYSSMLLRHGIDIEYIIKTAKKVNDNITSFSSAMCRILAKYIGNKEIKEACPECGGKLVRDGGCIHCIDCGYSRCE
;
A
#
# COMPACT_ATOMS: atom_id res chain seq x y z
N ASP A 1 24.70 -19.82 -16.64
CA ASP A 1 25.70 -18.77 -16.94
C ASP A 1 26.97 -19.41 -17.47
N ILE A 2 27.59 -18.80 -18.51
CA ILE A 2 28.85 -19.26 -19.08
C ILE A 2 30.00 -18.75 -18.20
N LYS A 3 30.90 -19.68 -17.80
CA LYS A 3 32.07 -19.31 -16.98
C LYS A 3 32.93 -18.27 -17.70
N PRO A 4 33.48 -17.24 -17.02
CA PRO A 4 34.28 -16.17 -17.63
C PRO A 4 35.43 -16.68 -18.52
N LEU A 5 36.19 -17.65 -18.04
CA LEU A 5 37.31 -18.22 -18.78
C LEU A 5 36.88 -18.89 -20.10
N ARG A 6 35.72 -19.55 -20.12
CA ARG A 6 35.20 -20.16 -21.37
C ARG A 6 34.82 -19.09 -22.38
N ARG A 7 34.25 -17.97 -21.91
CA ARG A 7 33.88 -16.83 -22.76
C ARG A 7 35.13 -16.18 -23.37
N ILE A 8 36.18 -15.99 -22.55
CA ILE A 8 37.49 -15.47 -22.99
C ILE A 8 38.08 -16.38 -24.09
N LYS A 9 38.08 -17.69 -23.90
CA LYS A 9 38.60 -18.64 -24.91
C LYS A 9 37.84 -18.58 -26.24
N VAL A 10 36.50 -18.51 -26.20
CA VAL A 10 35.69 -18.38 -27.40
C VAL A 10 35.99 -17.06 -28.12
N GLN A 11 36.09 -15.97 -27.40
CA GLN A 11 36.40 -14.65 -27.93
C GLN A 11 37.81 -14.65 -28.55
N SER A 12 38.79 -15.29 -27.90
CA SER A 12 40.16 -15.44 -28.39
C SER A 12 40.20 -16.15 -29.72
N GLU A 13 39.46 -17.25 -29.90
CA GLU A 13 39.43 -17.96 -31.18
C GLU A 13 38.81 -17.08 -32.28
N LEU A 14 37.76 -16.34 -32.01
CA LEU A 14 37.16 -15.41 -32.95
C LEU A 14 38.07 -14.22 -33.29
N GLN A 15 38.83 -13.72 -32.29
CA GLN A 15 39.73 -12.57 -32.45
C GLN A 15 40.85 -12.84 -33.50
N LYS A 16 41.20 -14.09 -33.75
CA LYS A 16 42.18 -14.46 -34.78
C LYS A 16 41.76 -14.07 -36.20
N TYR A 17 40.46 -13.94 -36.42
CA TYR A 17 39.86 -13.66 -37.72
C TYR A 17 39.29 -12.24 -37.83
N ILE A 18 39.46 -11.42 -36.79
CA ILE A 18 38.88 -10.06 -36.71
C ILE A 18 39.98 -9.06 -36.40
N ASP A 19 40.21 -8.11 -37.29
CA ASP A 19 41.23 -7.05 -37.10
C ASP A 19 40.84 -6.06 -36.02
N ALA A 20 39.56 -5.74 -35.90
CA ALA A 20 39.05 -4.86 -34.85
C ALA A 20 38.92 -5.58 -33.49
N SER A 21 38.75 -4.83 -32.42
CA SER A 21 38.40 -5.38 -31.10
C SER A 21 36.98 -5.92 -31.11
N ILE A 22 36.77 -7.07 -30.46
CA ILE A 22 35.42 -7.63 -30.25
C ILE A 22 34.85 -7.05 -28.98
N SER A 23 33.70 -6.36 -29.09
CA SER A 23 32.96 -5.88 -27.93
C SER A 23 32.21 -7.03 -27.24
N SER A 24 32.66 -7.40 -26.05
CA SER A 24 32.05 -8.47 -25.25
C SER A 24 32.10 -8.12 -23.79
N THR A 25 30.95 -8.22 -23.10
CA THR A 25 30.83 -7.97 -21.67
C THR A 25 30.67 -9.27 -20.90
N ILE A 26 31.50 -9.48 -19.90
CA ILE A 26 31.43 -10.62 -18.99
C ILE A 26 30.59 -10.16 -17.78
N ASN A 27 29.41 -10.73 -17.62
CA ASN A 27 28.53 -10.46 -16.48
C ASN A 27 28.97 -11.33 -15.30
N LEU A 28 29.14 -10.70 -14.15
CA LEU A 28 29.60 -11.33 -12.91
C LEU A 28 28.53 -11.16 -11.81
N PRO A 29 28.36 -12.15 -10.94
CA PRO A 29 27.51 -12.03 -9.77
C PRO A 29 28.01 -10.98 -8.80
N LYS A 30 27.15 -10.56 -7.87
CA LYS A 30 27.45 -9.51 -6.87
C LYS A 30 28.60 -9.91 -5.92
N GLU A 31 28.74 -11.19 -5.67
CA GLU A 31 29.70 -11.80 -4.74
C GLU A 31 31.13 -11.89 -5.32
N THR A 32 31.30 -11.62 -6.63
CA THR A 32 32.60 -11.67 -7.30
C THR A 32 33.60 -10.73 -6.64
N THR A 33 34.77 -11.25 -6.31
CA THR A 33 35.84 -10.52 -5.66
C THR A 33 36.69 -9.69 -6.63
N VAL A 34 37.53 -8.81 -6.09
CA VAL A 34 38.46 -8.00 -6.91
C VAL A 34 39.49 -8.88 -7.60
N GLU A 35 39.99 -9.89 -6.90
CA GLU A 35 40.97 -10.86 -7.40
C GLU A 35 40.43 -11.67 -8.56
N GLU A 36 39.16 -12.08 -8.49
CA GLU A 36 38.49 -12.80 -9.60
C GLU A 36 38.35 -11.89 -10.83
N VAL A 37 38.08 -10.60 -10.65
CA VAL A 37 38.03 -9.62 -11.74
C VAL A 37 39.41 -9.41 -12.36
N GLU A 38 40.47 -9.32 -11.53
CA GLU A 38 41.85 -9.23 -11.96
C GLU A 38 42.25 -10.45 -12.82
N ASP A 39 41.93 -11.64 -12.35
CA ASP A 39 42.17 -12.89 -13.09
C ASP A 39 41.51 -12.90 -14.48
N ILE A 40 40.32 -12.31 -14.59
CA ILE A 40 39.62 -12.19 -15.89
C ILE A 40 40.45 -11.31 -16.85
N TYR A 41 40.91 -10.14 -16.38
CA TYR A 41 41.73 -9.24 -17.21
C TYR A 41 43.07 -9.87 -17.59
N ILE A 42 43.78 -10.52 -16.66
CA ILE A 42 45.05 -11.22 -16.91
C ILE A 42 44.83 -12.36 -17.91
N ASN A 43 43.78 -13.15 -17.76
CA ASN A 43 43.48 -14.22 -18.73
C ASN A 43 43.11 -13.65 -20.11
N ALA A 44 42.30 -12.57 -20.16
CA ALA A 44 41.96 -11.92 -21.42
C ALA A 44 43.22 -11.49 -22.20
N TRP A 45 44.18 -10.88 -21.48
CA TRP A 45 45.48 -10.50 -22.05
C TRP A 45 46.30 -11.73 -22.53
N LYS A 46 46.43 -12.76 -21.67
CA LYS A 46 47.16 -14.01 -22.01
C LYS A 46 46.60 -14.72 -23.25
N TYR A 47 45.28 -14.65 -23.44
CA TYR A 47 44.60 -15.21 -24.60
C TYR A 47 44.56 -14.28 -25.83
N GLY A 48 45.26 -13.13 -25.79
CA GLY A 48 45.42 -12.23 -26.93
C GLY A 48 44.15 -11.44 -27.28
N LEU A 49 43.23 -11.23 -26.38
CA LEU A 49 42.07 -10.38 -26.63
C LEU A 49 42.50 -8.91 -26.76
N LYS A 50 41.94 -8.19 -27.70
CA LYS A 50 42.16 -6.74 -27.89
C LYS A 50 41.29 -5.88 -26.98
N GLY A 51 40.28 -6.45 -26.36
CA GLY A 51 39.41 -5.79 -25.41
C GLY A 51 38.49 -6.75 -24.65
N VAL A 52 38.17 -6.41 -23.42
CA VAL A 52 37.19 -7.10 -22.57
C VAL A 52 36.51 -6.11 -21.64
N THR A 53 35.23 -6.27 -21.43
CA THR A 53 34.44 -5.48 -20.49
C THR A 53 33.89 -6.41 -19.42
N VAL A 54 33.88 -5.94 -18.18
CA VAL A 54 33.32 -6.67 -17.04
C VAL A 54 32.17 -5.85 -16.44
N TYR A 55 31.07 -6.50 -16.18
CA TYR A 55 29.94 -5.94 -15.44
C TYR A 55 29.64 -6.81 -14.22
N ARG A 56 29.69 -6.24 -13.03
CA ARG A 56 29.32 -6.92 -11.78
C ARG A 56 27.96 -6.43 -11.30
N SER A 57 27.04 -7.37 -11.04
CA SER A 57 25.72 -7.07 -10.50
C SER A 57 25.83 -6.32 -9.17
N GLY A 58 24.92 -5.37 -8.92
CA GLY A 58 24.91 -4.57 -7.69
C GLY A 58 26.00 -3.49 -7.60
N CYS A 59 26.63 -3.11 -8.71
CA CYS A 59 27.48 -1.92 -8.76
C CYS A 59 26.62 -0.64 -8.81
N LYS A 60 27.23 0.54 -8.54
CA LYS A 60 26.53 1.84 -8.53
C LYS A 60 25.85 2.23 -9.85
N ARG A 61 26.22 1.60 -10.95
CA ARG A 61 25.55 1.72 -12.25
C ARG A 61 24.71 0.46 -12.44
N GLU A 62 23.42 0.56 -12.20
CA GLU A 62 22.48 -0.52 -12.54
C GLU A 62 22.47 -0.75 -14.06
N GLY A 63 22.48 -2.02 -14.47
CA GLY A 63 22.42 -2.39 -15.89
C GLY A 63 21.11 -1.93 -16.52
N ILE A 64 21.21 -1.39 -17.73
CA ILE A 64 20.06 -0.94 -18.54
C ILE A 64 19.16 -2.12 -18.94
N LEU A 65 19.71 -3.35 -18.97
CA LEU A 65 18.98 -4.58 -19.23
C LEU A 65 18.75 -5.32 -17.92
N THR A 66 17.64 -5.07 -17.29
CA THR A 66 17.08 -5.94 -16.26
C THR A 66 16.20 -6.98 -16.96
N VAL A 67 16.38 -8.26 -16.63
CA VAL A 67 15.32 -9.22 -16.84
C VAL A 67 14.21 -8.75 -15.90
N ASP A 68 13.08 -8.31 -16.46
CA ASP A 68 11.91 -8.00 -15.65
C ASP A 68 11.67 -9.19 -14.74
N LYS A 69 11.97 -9.02 -13.45
CA LYS A 69 11.49 -9.97 -12.46
C LYS A 69 9.98 -9.94 -12.63
N PRO A 70 9.34 -11.10 -12.87
CA PRO A 70 7.88 -11.11 -12.88
C PRO A 70 7.46 -10.37 -11.62
N ILE A 71 6.63 -9.33 -11.80
CA ILE A 71 6.09 -8.59 -10.66
C ILE A 71 5.41 -9.66 -9.81
N ASP A 72 6.02 -10.00 -8.68
CA ASP A 72 5.43 -10.91 -7.73
C ASP A 72 4.24 -10.17 -7.11
N ILE A 73 3.11 -10.31 -7.76
CA ILE A 73 1.83 -9.84 -7.22
C ILE A 73 1.54 -10.77 -6.06
N GLN A 74 2.07 -10.42 -4.89
CA GLN A 74 1.78 -11.15 -3.67
C GLN A 74 0.27 -11.10 -3.47
N SER A 75 -0.37 -12.26 -3.64
CA SER A 75 -1.78 -12.42 -3.30
C SER A 75 -1.90 -12.29 -1.77
N THR A 76 -2.47 -11.19 -1.31
CA THR A 76 -2.78 -11.03 0.11
C THR A 76 -4.02 -11.84 0.43
N VAL A 77 -3.92 -12.74 1.41
CA VAL A 77 -5.07 -13.49 1.91
C VAL A 77 -5.68 -12.70 3.06
N ALA A 78 -6.91 -12.24 2.88
CA ALA A 78 -7.63 -11.55 3.95
C ALA A 78 -7.87 -12.49 5.14
N PRO A 79 -7.70 -12.04 6.39
CA PRO A 79 -8.07 -12.81 7.57
C PRO A 79 -9.51 -13.28 7.50
N LYS A 80 -9.79 -14.50 7.98
CA LYS A 80 -11.15 -15.03 7.98
C LYS A 80 -12.04 -14.19 8.90
N ARG A 81 -13.15 -13.67 8.34
CA ARG A 81 -14.11 -12.90 9.11
C ARG A 81 -14.76 -13.72 10.21
N PRO A 82 -14.70 -13.30 11.48
CA PRO A 82 -15.48 -13.88 12.56
C PRO A 82 -16.99 -13.74 12.33
N LYS A 83 -17.80 -14.53 13.03
CA LYS A 83 -19.27 -14.40 12.96
C LYS A 83 -19.73 -13.05 13.48
N GLU A 84 -19.12 -12.57 14.55
CA GLU A 84 -19.35 -11.27 15.18
C GLU A 84 -18.08 -10.42 15.09
N LEU A 85 -18.25 -9.13 14.82
CA LEU A 85 -17.20 -8.12 14.88
C LEU A 85 -17.66 -6.98 15.78
N GLU A 86 -16.78 -6.50 16.63
CA GLU A 86 -17.00 -5.20 17.27
C GLU A 86 -17.12 -4.14 16.21
N ALA A 87 -17.97 -3.17 16.42
CA ALA A 87 -18.20 -2.12 15.45
C ALA A 87 -18.50 -0.79 16.10
N ASP A 88 -18.03 0.26 15.44
CA ASP A 88 -18.35 1.63 15.80
C ASP A 88 -19.48 2.15 14.90
N TYR A 89 -20.47 2.79 15.51
CA TYR A 89 -21.56 3.48 14.86
C TYR A 89 -21.27 4.97 14.78
N TYR A 90 -21.41 5.53 13.61
CA TYR A 90 -21.27 6.96 13.36
C TYR A 90 -22.43 7.52 12.57
N GLN A 91 -22.78 8.75 12.88
CA GLN A 91 -23.72 9.54 12.13
C GLN A 91 -23.00 10.75 11.53
N VAL A 92 -23.14 10.93 10.22
CA VAL A 92 -22.47 11.99 9.47
C VAL A 92 -23.47 12.76 8.64
N LYS A 93 -23.43 14.08 8.72
CA LYS A 93 -24.18 14.97 7.81
C LYS A 93 -23.26 15.49 6.72
N VAL A 94 -23.67 15.31 5.46
CA VAL A 94 -22.94 15.79 4.28
C VAL A 94 -23.94 16.53 3.39
N LYS A 95 -23.76 17.84 3.21
CA LYS A 95 -24.71 18.74 2.47
C LYS A 95 -26.18 18.59 2.88
N GLY A 96 -26.45 18.46 4.16
CA GLY A 96 -27.82 18.31 4.65
C GLY A 96 -28.35 16.88 4.62
N GLU A 97 -27.73 15.97 3.87
CA GLU A 97 -28.06 14.55 3.91
C GLU A 97 -27.39 13.84 5.08
N GLN A 98 -28.13 12.98 5.73
CA GLN A 98 -27.66 12.17 6.84
C GLN A 98 -27.24 10.80 6.38
N PHE A 99 -26.07 10.34 6.86
CA PHE A 99 -25.54 9.01 6.62
C PHE A 99 -25.26 8.30 7.94
N ILE A 100 -25.56 7.02 7.99
CA ILE A 100 -25.11 6.11 9.03
C ILE A 100 -23.88 5.38 8.46
N VAL A 101 -22.80 5.34 9.23
CA VAL A 101 -21.58 4.63 8.89
C VAL A 101 -21.22 3.69 10.03
N LEU A 102 -21.14 2.41 9.73
CA LEU A 102 -20.70 1.36 10.65
C LEU A 102 -19.32 0.89 10.24
N VAL A 103 -18.39 0.84 11.17
CA VAL A 103 -17.04 0.34 10.93
C VAL A 103 -16.82 -0.90 11.78
N GLY A 104 -16.77 -2.07 11.15
CA GLY A 104 -16.45 -3.33 11.81
C GLY A 104 -14.96 -3.45 12.05
N LEU A 105 -14.58 -3.83 13.26
CA LEU A 105 -13.22 -3.90 13.74
C LEU A 105 -12.77 -5.34 13.95
N LEU A 106 -11.60 -5.70 13.45
CA LEU A 106 -10.90 -6.93 13.77
C LEU A 106 -9.62 -6.57 14.53
N GLU A 107 -9.52 -7.02 15.78
CA GLU A 107 -8.39 -6.69 16.66
C GLU A 107 -8.12 -5.16 16.76
N GLY A 108 -9.19 -4.38 16.82
CA GLY A 108 -9.11 -2.91 16.91
C GLY A 108 -8.82 -2.19 15.59
N ARG A 109 -8.63 -2.92 14.47
CA ARG A 109 -8.37 -2.34 13.14
C ARG A 109 -9.63 -2.38 12.27
N PRO A 110 -9.93 -1.35 11.48
CA PRO A 110 -11.00 -1.38 10.50
C PRO A 110 -10.86 -2.56 9.55
N TYR A 111 -11.89 -3.38 9.49
CA TYR A 111 -11.95 -4.60 8.68
C TYR A 111 -13.05 -4.53 7.62
N GLU A 112 -14.17 -3.90 7.94
CA GLU A 112 -15.28 -3.70 7.02
C GLU A 112 -16.02 -2.39 7.34
N ILE A 113 -16.68 -1.84 6.33
CA ILE A 113 -17.47 -0.62 6.46
C ILE A 113 -18.83 -0.82 5.78
N PHE A 114 -19.87 -0.34 6.42
CA PHE A 114 -21.21 -0.19 5.85
C PHE A 114 -21.60 1.26 5.96
N ALA A 115 -22.14 1.82 4.89
CA ALA A 115 -22.61 3.19 4.89
C ALA A 115 -23.90 3.28 4.08
N PHE A 116 -24.91 3.97 4.60
CA PHE A 116 -26.21 4.11 3.97
C PHE A 116 -26.96 5.33 4.51
N ARG A 117 -28.00 5.75 3.77
CA ARG A 117 -28.91 6.80 4.21
C ARG A 117 -29.99 6.20 5.09
N PRO A 118 -30.25 6.73 6.30
CA PRO A 118 -31.39 6.28 7.08
C PRO A 118 -32.70 6.65 6.39
N LEU A 119 -33.68 5.76 6.43
CA LEU A 119 -35.02 6.00 5.87
C LEU A 119 -35.76 7.17 6.56
N ARG A 120 -35.42 7.46 7.79
CA ARG A 120 -35.92 8.61 8.58
C ARG A 120 -34.76 9.25 9.31
N PRO A 121 -34.79 10.55 9.56
CA PRO A 121 -33.78 11.19 10.39
C PRO A 121 -33.66 10.48 11.74
N VAL A 122 -32.45 10.17 12.12
CA VAL A 122 -32.09 9.50 13.37
C VAL A 122 -31.16 10.44 14.12
N ASP A 123 -31.33 10.58 15.41
CA ASP A 123 -30.43 11.34 16.27
C ASP A 123 -29.91 10.43 17.39
N ILE A 124 -28.89 9.64 17.05
CA ILE A 124 -28.25 8.69 17.94
C ILE A 124 -26.75 9.07 18.01
N PRO A 125 -26.19 9.21 19.21
CA PRO A 125 -24.78 9.53 19.37
C PRO A 125 -23.88 8.42 18.79
N SER A 126 -22.64 8.75 18.46
CA SER A 126 -21.65 7.74 18.10
C SER A 126 -21.41 6.79 19.28
N HIS A 127 -21.48 5.51 19.05
CA HIS A 127 -21.39 4.47 20.09
C HIS A 127 -20.82 3.17 19.50
N LYS A 128 -20.57 2.22 20.38
CA LYS A 128 -20.10 0.87 19.99
C LYS A 128 -21.25 -0.12 19.92
N GLY A 129 -21.09 -1.09 19.05
CA GLY A 129 -22.00 -2.21 18.89
C GLY A 129 -21.31 -3.39 18.25
N LYS A 130 -22.08 -4.29 17.65
CA LYS A 130 -21.56 -5.49 16.98
C LYS A 130 -22.20 -5.66 15.61
N ILE A 131 -21.38 -6.01 14.61
CA ILE A 131 -21.87 -6.46 13.32
C ILE A 131 -21.87 -7.99 13.30
N ILE A 132 -23.04 -8.56 13.17
CA ILE A 132 -23.28 -10.01 13.20
C ILE A 132 -23.54 -10.52 11.80
N LYS A 133 -22.80 -11.53 11.36
CA LYS A 133 -23.06 -12.25 10.12
C LYS A 133 -24.13 -13.32 10.36
N VAL A 134 -25.32 -13.08 9.89
CA VAL A 134 -26.46 -14.01 10.03
C VAL A 134 -26.32 -15.19 9.08
N LYS A 135 -26.08 -14.92 7.79
CA LYS A 135 -25.79 -15.92 6.74
C LYS A 135 -24.92 -15.28 5.66
N LYS A 136 -24.62 -16.00 4.59
CA LYS A 136 -23.85 -15.46 3.46
C LYS A 136 -24.55 -14.22 2.90
N MET A 137 -23.83 -13.11 2.85
CA MET A 137 -24.31 -11.79 2.38
C MET A 137 -25.40 -11.14 3.23
N HIS A 138 -25.70 -11.63 4.43
CA HIS A 138 -26.65 -11.00 5.34
C HIS A 138 -25.99 -10.64 6.66
N TYR A 139 -26.06 -9.38 7.00
CA TYR A 139 -25.45 -8.79 8.19
C TYR A 139 -26.47 -7.98 8.96
N SER A 140 -26.38 -7.99 10.27
CA SER A 140 -27.13 -7.13 11.19
C SER A 140 -26.16 -6.36 12.08
N PHE A 141 -26.62 -5.21 12.57
CA PHE A 141 -25.92 -4.46 13.60
C PHE A 141 -26.78 -4.46 14.86
N ASP A 142 -26.15 -4.69 15.99
CA ASP A 142 -26.77 -4.73 17.31
C ASP A 142 -26.01 -3.84 18.29
N SER A 143 -26.72 -2.96 18.98
CA SER A 143 -26.19 -2.08 20.00
C SER A 143 -27.26 -1.73 21.04
N GLU A 144 -26.85 -1.06 22.11
CA GLU A 144 -27.75 -0.58 23.16
C GLU A 144 -28.81 0.40 22.62
N TYR A 145 -28.50 1.16 21.57
CA TYR A 145 -29.35 2.23 21.06
C TYR A 145 -30.21 1.83 19.86
N ILE A 146 -29.73 0.91 19.04
CA ILE A 146 -30.37 0.56 17.78
C ILE A 146 -30.02 -0.85 17.31
N GLN A 147 -31.00 -1.54 16.75
CA GLN A 147 -30.82 -2.80 16.03
C GLN A 147 -31.17 -2.60 14.58
N LEU A 148 -30.27 -2.99 13.68
CA LEU A 148 -30.44 -2.88 12.24
C LEU A 148 -30.29 -4.28 11.60
N SER A 149 -31.29 -4.69 10.84
CA SER A 149 -31.26 -5.93 10.06
C SER A 149 -30.88 -5.62 8.61
N ASP A 150 -30.36 -6.64 7.93
CA ASP A 150 -30.10 -6.60 6.49
C ASP A 150 -29.31 -5.39 5.99
N LEU A 151 -28.16 -5.13 6.64
CA LEU A 151 -27.29 -3.97 6.34
C LEU A 151 -26.95 -3.84 4.85
N GLN A 152 -26.86 -4.95 4.12
CA GLN A 152 -26.56 -4.95 2.69
C GLN A 152 -27.72 -4.41 1.84
N LEU A 153 -28.96 -4.43 2.36
CA LEU A 153 -30.13 -3.86 1.69
C LEU A 153 -30.46 -2.43 2.16
N ALA A 154 -29.74 -1.95 3.17
CA ALA A 154 -29.97 -0.62 3.73
C ALA A 154 -29.62 0.51 2.74
N ASN A 155 -28.80 0.22 1.72
CA ASN A 155 -28.49 1.15 0.66
C ASN A 155 -29.20 0.77 -0.64
N SER A 156 -30.11 1.61 -1.09
CA SER A 156 -30.86 1.42 -2.33
C SER A 156 -30.05 1.78 -3.59
N ASN A 157 -28.94 2.51 -3.41
CA ASN A 157 -28.06 2.88 -4.51
C ASN A 157 -26.99 1.80 -4.73
N ILE A 158 -26.98 1.18 -5.92
CA ILE A 158 -26.07 0.09 -6.28
C ILE A 158 -24.61 0.55 -6.26
N GLU A 159 -24.33 1.77 -6.73
CA GLU A 159 -22.97 2.32 -6.78
C GLU A 159 -22.42 2.60 -5.38
N GLU A 160 -23.25 3.15 -4.49
CA GLU A 160 -22.88 3.38 -3.10
C GLU A 160 -22.63 2.06 -2.35
N ASN A 161 -23.46 1.06 -2.62
CA ASN A 161 -23.28 -0.29 -2.07
C ASN A 161 -21.99 -0.94 -2.59
N ALA A 162 -21.70 -0.82 -3.88
CA ALA A 162 -20.43 -1.28 -4.45
C ALA A 162 -19.22 -0.57 -3.81
N ALA A 163 -19.31 0.73 -3.58
CA ALA A 163 -18.25 1.49 -2.90
C ALA A 163 -17.96 0.98 -1.49
N THR A 164 -19.00 0.61 -0.70
CA THR A 164 -18.80 0.01 0.63
C THR A 164 -18.16 -1.36 0.56
N LEU A 165 -18.56 -2.19 -0.40
CA LEU A 165 -17.98 -3.52 -0.62
C LEU A 165 -16.50 -3.46 -1.02
N TYR A 166 -16.17 -2.58 -1.98
CA TYR A 166 -14.76 -2.39 -2.38
C TYR A 166 -13.90 -1.83 -1.25
N SER A 167 -14.41 -0.84 -0.51
CA SER A 167 -13.70 -0.30 0.66
C SER A 167 -13.50 -1.38 1.72
N SER A 168 -14.51 -2.21 1.99
CA SER A 168 -14.40 -3.34 2.92
C SER A 168 -13.38 -4.38 2.44
N MET A 169 -13.32 -4.65 1.14
CA MET A 169 -12.33 -5.56 0.56
C MET A 169 -10.91 -5.02 0.76
N LEU A 170 -10.68 -3.75 0.49
CA LEU A 170 -9.38 -3.10 0.68
C LEU A 170 -8.94 -3.14 2.16
N LEU A 171 -9.86 -2.84 3.09
CA LEU A 171 -9.60 -2.89 4.53
C LEU A 171 -9.23 -4.32 4.99
N ARG A 172 -9.96 -5.35 4.52
CA ARG A 172 -9.68 -6.77 4.82
C ARG A 172 -8.30 -7.22 4.37
N HIS A 173 -7.84 -6.70 3.25
CA HIS A 173 -6.51 -6.98 2.71
C HIS A 173 -5.41 -6.09 3.30
N GLY A 174 -5.73 -5.29 4.32
CA GLY A 174 -4.75 -4.50 5.07
C GLY A 174 -4.21 -3.30 4.32
N ILE A 175 -4.92 -2.84 3.29
CA ILE A 175 -4.53 -1.61 2.57
C ILE A 175 -4.60 -0.43 3.55
N ASP A 176 -3.61 0.44 3.49
CA ASP A 176 -3.53 1.61 4.34
C ASP A 176 -4.73 2.54 4.13
N ILE A 177 -5.37 2.94 5.22
CA ILE A 177 -6.57 3.80 5.20
C ILE A 177 -6.29 5.13 4.52
N GLU A 178 -5.10 5.71 4.70
CA GLU A 178 -4.71 6.95 4.01
C GLU A 178 -4.73 6.78 2.50
N TYR A 179 -4.29 5.61 2.01
CA TYR A 179 -4.29 5.32 0.58
C TYR A 179 -5.70 5.15 0.03
N ILE A 180 -6.60 4.51 0.79
CA ILE A 180 -8.02 4.37 0.45
C ILE A 180 -8.66 5.76 0.34
N ILE A 181 -8.46 6.63 1.33
CA ILE A 181 -9.00 8.00 1.36
C ILE A 181 -8.45 8.83 0.19
N LYS A 182 -7.13 8.79 -0.04
CA LYS A 182 -6.48 9.50 -1.13
C LYS A 182 -7.00 9.07 -2.50
N THR A 183 -7.25 7.77 -2.67
CA THR A 183 -7.80 7.21 -3.91
C THR A 183 -9.25 7.62 -4.12
N ALA A 184 -10.08 7.54 -3.07
CA ALA A 184 -11.48 7.96 -3.13
C ALA A 184 -11.63 9.46 -3.47
N LYS A 185 -10.76 10.32 -2.94
CA LYS A 185 -10.73 11.76 -3.25
C LYS A 185 -10.39 12.05 -4.71
N LYS A 186 -9.59 11.22 -5.39
CA LYS A 186 -9.27 11.41 -6.82
C LYS A 186 -10.48 11.26 -7.73
N VAL A 187 -11.44 10.43 -7.35
CA VAL A 187 -12.63 10.16 -8.15
C VAL A 187 -13.65 11.28 -8.01
N ASN A 188 -13.66 11.99 -6.89
CA ASN A 188 -14.68 12.98 -6.62
C ASN A 188 -14.15 14.09 -5.67
N ASP A 189 -13.78 15.22 -6.24
CA ASP A 189 -13.43 16.46 -5.50
C ASP A 189 -14.64 17.07 -4.77
N ASN A 190 -15.82 16.51 -4.97
CA ASN A 190 -17.03 17.03 -4.39
C ASN A 190 -17.16 16.55 -2.93
N ILE A 191 -16.90 17.46 -1.99
CA ILE A 191 -16.97 17.28 -0.52
C ILE A 191 -18.29 16.66 -0.03
N THR A 192 -19.24 16.42 -0.91
CA THR A 192 -20.65 16.16 -0.69
C THR A 192 -21.12 14.79 -1.12
N SER A 193 -20.20 13.98 -1.55
CA SER A 193 -20.51 12.63 -2.00
C SER A 193 -20.59 11.66 -0.82
N PHE A 194 -21.29 10.55 -1.04
CA PHE A 194 -21.31 9.37 -0.18
C PHE A 194 -19.88 8.93 0.20
N SER A 195 -18.95 8.94 -0.76
CA SER A 195 -17.54 8.63 -0.55
C SER A 195 -16.88 9.54 0.48
N SER A 196 -17.24 10.83 0.51
CA SER A 196 -16.72 11.78 1.51
C SER A 196 -17.20 11.47 2.92
N ALA A 197 -18.43 10.96 3.09
CA ALA A 197 -18.92 10.52 4.40
C ALA A 197 -18.08 9.34 4.92
N MET A 198 -17.84 8.32 4.07
CA MET A 198 -16.98 7.19 4.41
C MET A 198 -15.54 7.64 4.74
N CYS A 199 -14.96 8.50 3.90
CA CYS A 199 -13.59 9.00 4.11
C CYS A 199 -13.43 9.76 5.43
N ARG A 200 -14.42 10.59 5.82
CA ARG A 200 -14.41 11.32 7.09
C ARG A 200 -14.37 10.37 8.29
N ILE A 201 -15.10 9.28 8.22
CA ILE A 201 -15.11 8.30 9.32
C ILE A 201 -13.84 7.46 9.30
N LEU A 202 -13.39 6.98 8.14
CA LEU A 202 -12.15 6.23 8.05
C LEU A 202 -10.94 7.03 8.52
N ALA A 203 -10.93 8.36 8.31
CA ALA A 203 -9.86 9.23 8.79
C ALA A 203 -9.68 9.19 10.32
N LYS A 204 -10.71 8.88 11.10
CA LYS A 204 -10.62 8.73 12.56
C LYS A 204 -9.77 7.52 13.00
N TYR A 205 -9.56 6.56 12.09
CA TYR A 205 -8.76 5.35 12.33
C TYR A 205 -7.33 5.45 11.79
N ILE A 206 -6.98 6.56 11.19
CA ILE A 206 -5.58 6.86 10.88
C ILE A 206 -4.95 7.16 12.24
N GLY A 207 -4.21 6.17 12.79
CA GLY A 207 -3.50 6.35 14.05
C GLY A 207 -2.54 7.54 13.96
N ASN A 208 -2.19 8.13 15.09
CA ASN A 208 -1.14 9.14 15.20
C ASN A 208 0.16 8.53 14.68
N LYS A 209 0.39 8.59 13.35
CA LYS A 209 1.68 8.20 12.78
C LYS A 209 2.70 9.20 13.28
N GLU A 210 3.72 8.71 13.98
CA GLU A 210 4.92 9.48 14.24
C GLU A 210 5.42 10.02 12.91
N ILE A 211 5.45 11.32 12.78
CA ILE A 211 6.00 11.97 11.60
C ILE A 211 7.51 11.81 11.72
N LYS A 212 8.14 11.20 10.71
CA LYS A 212 9.60 10.99 10.70
C LYS A 212 10.39 12.30 10.61
N GLU A 213 9.72 13.41 10.31
CA GLU A 213 10.30 14.74 10.29
C GLU A 213 10.36 15.28 11.72
N ALA A 214 11.50 15.83 12.08
CA ALA A 214 11.67 16.55 13.34
C ALA A 214 10.95 17.91 13.27
N CYS A 215 10.49 18.41 14.41
CA CYS A 215 9.89 19.72 14.52
C CYS A 215 10.85 20.80 14.00
N PRO A 216 10.42 21.71 13.09
CA PRO A 216 11.27 22.76 12.55
C PRO A 216 11.70 23.79 13.59
N GLU A 217 10.98 23.92 14.72
CA GLU A 217 11.29 24.90 15.76
C GLU A 217 12.16 24.33 16.87
N CYS A 218 11.98 23.06 17.28
CA CYS A 218 12.72 22.53 18.43
C CYS A 218 13.40 21.18 18.15
N GLY A 219 13.24 20.59 16.95
CA GLY A 219 13.76 19.27 16.64
C GLY A 219 13.02 18.11 17.32
N GLY A 220 11.96 18.40 18.07
CA GLY A 220 11.18 17.42 18.82
C GLY A 220 10.25 16.59 17.95
N LYS A 221 9.49 15.71 18.60
CA LYS A 221 8.61 14.74 17.93
C LYS A 221 7.33 15.39 17.45
N LEU A 222 7.01 15.20 16.16
CA LEU A 222 5.76 15.64 15.56
C LEU A 222 4.72 14.51 15.58
N VAL A 223 3.48 14.86 15.89
CA VAL A 223 2.31 13.98 15.83
C VAL A 223 1.23 14.60 14.97
N ARG A 224 0.46 13.77 14.27
CA ARG A 224 -0.67 14.22 13.47
C ARG A 224 -1.96 13.95 14.25
N ASP A 225 -2.74 14.99 14.51
CA ASP A 225 -4.04 14.91 15.14
C ASP A 225 -5.06 15.78 14.40
N GLY A 226 -6.23 15.23 14.09
CA GLY A 226 -7.34 15.94 13.47
C GLY A 226 -7.06 16.66 12.15
N GLY A 227 -6.01 16.27 11.40
CA GLY A 227 -5.59 16.92 10.15
C GLY A 227 -4.53 17.99 10.32
N CYS A 228 -4.11 18.27 11.56
CA CYS A 228 -3.01 19.18 11.88
C CYS A 228 -1.80 18.38 12.39
N ILE A 229 -0.62 18.94 12.21
CA ILE A 229 0.64 18.41 12.73
C ILE A 229 1.02 19.25 13.93
N HIS A 230 1.22 18.63 15.11
CA HIS A 230 1.68 19.33 16.32
C HIS A 230 2.98 18.74 16.83
N CYS A 231 3.79 19.59 17.43
CA CYS A 231 4.94 19.15 18.21
C CYS A 231 4.54 18.91 19.67
N ILE A 232 4.90 17.75 20.21
CA ILE A 232 4.60 17.38 21.59
C ILE A 232 5.44 18.23 22.55
N ASP A 233 6.65 18.64 22.14
CA ASP A 233 7.60 19.28 23.04
C ASP A 233 7.45 20.79 23.10
N CYS A 234 7.16 21.49 21.99
CA CYS A 234 7.10 22.96 21.96
C CYS A 234 5.73 23.54 21.57
N GLY A 235 4.76 22.71 21.23
CA GLY A 235 3.42 23.17 20.84
C GLY A 235 3.33 23.73 19.41
N TYR A 236 4.39 23.64 18.59
CA TYR A 236 4.32 23.99 17.17
C TYR A 236 3.14 23.28 16.51
N SER A 237 2.37 23.98 15.70
CA SER A 237 1.23 23.42 14.99
C SER A 237 1.16 23.93 13.55
N ARG A 238 0.93 23.02 12.60
CA ARG A 238 0.67 23.31 11.19
C ARG A 238 -0.51 22.48 10.72
N CYS A 239 -1.55 23.10 10.22
CA CYS A 239 -2.70 22.46 9.57
C CYS A 239 -2.53 22.51 8.06
N GLU A 240 -2.84 21.41 7.35
CA GLU A 240 -2.86 21.30 5.88
C GLU A 240 -4.28 21.47 5.35
#